data_81f28bd2707fe8176c2e7854efbc68cf
#
_entry.id   81f28bd2707fe8176c2e7854efbc68cf
#
_cell.length_a   1.000
_cell.length_b   1.000
_cell.length_c   1.000
_cell.angle_alpha   90.00
_cell.angle_beta   90.00
_cell.angle_gamma   90.00
#
_symmetry.space_group_name_H-M   'P 1'
#
loop_
_entity.id
_entity.type
_entity.pdbx_description
1 polymer ?
#
loop_
_entity_poly.entity_id
_entity_poly.type
_entity_poly.pdbx_seq_one_letter_code
_entity_poly.pdbx_strand_id
1 'polypeptide(L)'
;EIDGKLKYGGKEIVDSFNSIANTQGQMDWGLAYHPYPCPMTEPEFWDDPQSTGLFTNDFNSPVINFANLNVLTDYFVQDTLRAPAGNVRHIILTEQGFTSYSPTRGNIPEIQAAAYAYSYYLVDSNPYIDAYTVSRQVDAPSEAKDGLKFGLWECDMNQPNLIVATKRKKIWQVFRDIDKKNATLEATEFAKPIIGISKWSDVVPNFKWKNLEK
;
A
#
# COMPACT_ATOMS: atom_id res chain seq x y z
N GLU A 1 21.56 3.47 -9.94
CA GLU A 1 21.22 4.61 -10.81
C GLU A 1 20.00 4.23 -11.63
N ILE A 2 18.94 5.04 -11.58
CA ILE A 2 17.71 4.82 -12.35
C ILE A 2 17.49 6.08 -13.20
N ASP A 3 17.28 5.92 -14.50
CA ASP A 3 17.10 7.00 -15.47
C ASP A 3 18.25 8.04 -15.47
N GLY A 4 19.49 7.59 -15.30
CA GLY A 4 20.66 8.45 -15.24
C GLY A 4 20.70 9.42 -14.04
N LYS A 5 19.82 9.22 -13.04
CA LYS A 5 19.79 10.02 -11.81
C LYS A 5 20.37 9.22 -10.65
N LEU A 6 21.17 9.89 -9.83
CA LEU A 6 21.65 9.31 -8.59
C LEU A 6 20.45 9.08 -7.65
N LYS A 7 20.24 7.83 -7.25
CA LYS A 7 19.20 7.43 -6.28
C LYS A 7 19.87 6.61 -5.18
N TYR A 8 19.46 6.87 -3.96
CA TYR A 8 19.90 6.09 -2.80
C TYR A 8 18.89 5.00 -2.53
N GLY A 9 19.34 3.81 -2.15
CA GLY A 9 18.48 2.74 -1.70
C GLY A 9 17.78 3.10 -0.39
N GLY A 10 16.52 2.71 -0.22
CA GLY A 10 15.78 2.98 1.01
C GLY A 10 16.46 2.39 2.24
N LYS A 11 17.07 1.20 2.08
CA LYS A 11 17.84 0.54 3.14
C LYS A 11 19.03 1.38 3.59
N GLU A 12 19.85 1.87 2.68
CA GLU A 12 21.02 2.69 2.99
C GLU A 12 20.63 4.00 3.69
N ILE A 13 19.49 4.59 3.32
CA ILE A 13 18.96 5.79 3.99
C ILE A 13 18.58 5.47 5.43
N VAL A 14 17.85 4.37 5.65
CA VAL A 14 17.42 3.92 6.98
C VAL A 14 18.63 3.62 7.87
N ASP A 15 19.60 2.86 7.36
CA ASP A 15 20.81 2.48 8.11
C ASP A 15 21.64 3.70 8.50
N SER A 16 21.84 4.63 7.55
CA SER A 16 22.59 5.86 7.79
C SER A 16 21.89 6.76 8.79
N PHE A 17 20.58 6.94 8.65
CA PHE A 17 19.78 7.72 9.58
C PHE A 17 19.79 7.11 10.99
N ASN A 18 19.59 5.80 11.09
CA ASN A 18 19.63 5.09 12.39
C ASN A 18 20.98 5.23 13.07
N SER A 19 22.08 5.13 12.33
CA SER A 19 23.44 5.33 12.86
C SER A 19 23.62 6.74 13.42
N ILE A 20 23.17 7.76 12.70
CA ILE A 20 23.24 9.16 13.14
C ILE A 20 22.36 9.37 14.38
N ALA A 21 21.12 8.88 14.36
CA ALA A 21 20.17 9.01 15.46
C ALA A 21 20.73 8.39 16.77
N ASN A 22 21.39 7.24 16.66
CA ASN A 22 22.01 6.57 17.80
C ASN A 22 23.22 7.32 18.35
N THR A 23 24.04 7.93 17.49
CA THR A 23 25.21 8.70 17.91
C THR A 23 24.84 10.08 18.48
N GLN A 24 23.71 10.63 18.11
CA GLN A 24 23.22 11.95 18.51
C GLN A 24 22.29 11.94 19.74
N GLY A 25 22.26 10.86 20.51
CA GLY A 25 21.50 10.78 21.75
C GLY A 25 20.33 9.81 21.73
N GLN A 26 20.38 8.78 20.90
CA GLN A 26 19.36 7.71 20.84
C GLN A 26 17.95 8.27 20.56
N MET A 27 17.82 9.05 19.51
CA MET A 27 16.53 9.62 19.11
C MET A 27 15.52 8.53 18.73
N ASP A 28 14.31 8.65 19.24
CA ASP A 28 13.21 7.84 18.76
C ASP A 28 12.67 8.42 17.44
N TRP A 29 12.47 7.55 16.45
CA TRP A 29 11.98 7.88 15.11
C TRP A 29 11.15 6.74 14.54
N GLY A 30 10.32 7.02 13.58
CA GLY A 30 9.52 6.05 12.84
C GLY A 30 9.68 6.21 11.33
N LEU A 31 9.17 5.26 10.58
CA LEU A 31 9.18 5.24 9.13
C LEU A 31 7.82 5.66 8.56
N ALA A 32 7.81 6.64 7.66
CA ALA A 32 6.74 6.90 6.72
C ALA A 32 7.08 6.24 5.38
N TYR A 33 6.23 5.35 4.87
CA TYR A 33 6.49 4.56 3.67
C TYR A 33 5.33 4.61 2.68
N HIS A 34 5.65 4.52 1.38
CA HIS A 34 4.69 4.60 0.27
C HIS A 34 4.79 3.35 -0.63
N PRO A 35 4.06 2.27 -0.34
CA PRO A 35 4.13 1.00 -1.08
C PRO A 35 3.22 0.97 -2.32
N TYR A 36 3.39 1.92 -3.24
CA TYR A 36 2.63 1.91 -4.49
C TYR A 36 2.90 0.67 -5.34
N PRO A 37 1.93 0.23 -6.17
CA PRO A 37 2.17 -0.76 -7.23
C PRO A 37 3.28 -0.32 -8.19
N CYS A 38 3.92 -1.27 -8.83
CA CYS A 38 4.99 -1.03 -9.79
C CYS A 38 4.71 -1.74 -11.13
N PRO A 39 4.21 -1.00 -12.14
CA PRO A 39 4.01 0.44 -12.22
C PRO A 39 2.71 0.93 -11.51
N MET A 40 2.68 2.21 -11.13
CA MET A 40 1.52 2.82 -10.47
C MET A 40 0.24 2.86 -11.36
N THR A 41 0.39 2.65 -12.65
CA THR A 41 -0.72 2.58 -13.62
C THR A 41 -1.42 1.23 -13.68
N GLU A 42 -0.89 0.21 -13.01
CA GLU A 42 -1.46 -1.12 -12.91
C GLU A 42 -1.65 -1.46 -11.42
N PRO A 43 -2.90 -1.60 -10.94
CA PRO A 43 -3.16 -1.75 -9.50
C PRO A 43 -2.93 -3.15 -8.95
N GLU A 44 -2.69 -4.16 -9.81
CA GLU A 44 -2.49 -5.56 -9.43
C GLU A 44 -1.09 -5.80 -8.87
N PHE A 45 -0.79 -5.24 -7.71
CA PHE A 45 0.53 -5.38 -7.07
C PHE A 45 0.94 -6.85 -6.85
N TRP A 46 0.01 -7.79 -6.81
CA TRP A 46 0.29 -9.22 -6.68
C TRP A 46 0.94 -9.83 -7.91
N ASP A 47 0.82 -9.17 -9.07
CA ASP A 47 1.48 -9.56 -10.32
C ASP A 47 2.83 -8.86 -10.52
N ASP A 48 3.14 -7.82 -9.73
CA ASP A 48 4.36 -7.02 -9.86
C ASP A 48 5.66 -7.86 -9.77
N PRO A 49 5.79 -8.87 -8.89
CA PRO A 49 6.99 -9.69 -8.83
C PRO A 49 7.29 -10.40 -10.15
N GLN A 50 6.27 -10.88 -10.83
CA GLN A 50 6.40 -11.62 -12.09
C GLN A 50 6.56 -10.68 -13.29
N SER A 51 5.82 -9.57 -13.29
CA SER A 51 5.81 -8.63 -14.42
C SER A 51 7.07 -7.78 -14.51
N THR A 52 7.69 -7.47 -13.37
CA THR A 52 8.87 -6.58 -13.33
C THR A 52 10.18 -7.31 -13.08
N GLY A 53 10.16 -8.44 -12.37
CA GLY A 53 11.36 -9.16 -11.92
C GLY A 53 12.20 -8.37 -10.87
N LEU A 54 11.64 -7.32 -10.27
CA LEU A 54 12.34 -6.43 -9.34
C LEU A 54 12.11 -6.77 -7.87
N PHE A 55 11.33 -7.80 -7.57
CA PHE A 55 10.95 -8.15 -6.20
C PHE A 55 11.72 -9.38 -5.72
N THR A 56 12.34 -9.28 -4.56
CA THR A 56 12.91 -10.42 -3.84
C THR A 56 12.34 -10.45 -2.42
N ASN A 57 12.48 -11.62 -1.75
CA ASN A 57 12.05 -11.80 -0.36
C ASN A 57 13.23 -11.68 0.61
N ASP A 58 14.16 -10.76 0.31
CA ASP A 58 15.31 -10.45 1.17
C ASP A 58 15.50 -8.94 1.30
N PHE A 59 16.37 -8.51 2.21
CA PHE A 59 16.60 -7.10 2.52
C PHE A 59 17.31 -6.30 1.41
N ASN A 60 17.65 -6.92 0.30
CA ASN A 60 18.23 -6.25 -0.88
C ASN A 60 17.19 -6.09 -2.00
N SER A 61 15.91 -6.36 -1.72
CA SER A 61 14.84 -6.17 -2.71
C SER A 61 14.88 -4.75 -3.29
N PRO A 62 15.02 -4.58 -4.61
CA PRO A 62 15.05 -3.27 -5.26
C PRO A 62 13.74 -2.49 -5.07
N VAL A 63 12.63 -3.21 -4.93
CA VAL A 63 11.29 -2.65 -4.72
C VAL A 63 10.63 -3.37 -3.56
N ILE A 64 9.97 -2.62 -2.70
CA ILE A 64 9.07 -3.15 -1.67
C ILE A 64 7.71 -2.48 -1.86
N ASN A 65 6.66 -3.30 -2.02
CA ASN A 65 5.29 -2.86 -1.97
C ASN A 65 4.42 -3.90 -1.24
N PHE A 66 3.13 -3.96 -1.50
CA PHE A 66 2.26 -4.93 -0.83
C PHE A 66 2.56 -6.39 -1.19
N ALA A 67 3.22 -6.67 -2.32
CA ALA A 67 3.58 -8.04 -2.72
C ALA A 67 4.66 -8.68 -1.81
N ASN A 68 5.53 -7.85 -1.23
CA ASN A 68 6.61 -8.28 -0.33
C ASN A 68 6.74 -7.37 0.90
N LEU A 69 5.62 -6.88 1.43
CA LEU A 69 5.57 -5.94 2.55
C LEU A 69 6.24 -6.47 3.82
N ASN A 70 6.25 -7.80 4.00
CA ASN A 70 6.97 -8.46 5.08
C ASN A 70 8.47 -8.14 5.06
N VAL A 71 9.10 -7.95 3.90
CA VAL A 71 10.53 -7.59 3.82
C VAL A 71 10.81 -6.30 4.57
N LEU A 72 9.92 -5.30 4.47
CA LEU A 72 10.03 -4.05 5.21
C LEU A 72 9.92 -4.29 6.72
N THR A 73 8.89 -4.99 7.16
CA THR A 73 8.65 -5.21 8.59
C THR A 73 9.67 -6.15 9.22
N ASP A 74 10.08 -7.20 8.52
CA ASP A 74 11.15 -8.10 8.97
C ASP A 74 12.48 -7.37 9.10
N TYR A 75 12.75 -6.38 8.25
CA TYR A 75 13.92 -5.52 8.36
C TYR A 75 13.87 -4.69 9.65
N PHE A 76 12.73 -4.10 9.99
CA PHE A 76 12.57 -3.24 11.17
C PHE A 76 12.51 -3.98 12.51
N VAL A 77 12.27 -5.30 12.54
CA VAL A 77 12.31 -6.08 13.79
C VAL A 77 13.73 -6.47 14.22
N GLN A 78 14.76 -6.19 13.42
CA GLN A 78 16.15 -6.45 13.79
C GLN A 78 16.57 -5.61 15.02
N ASP A 79 17.35 -6.18 15.90
CA ASP A 79 17.80 -5.52 17.15
C ASP A 79 18.53 -4.21 16.89
N THR A 80 19.28 -4.12 15.78
CA THR A 80 20.02 -2.92 15.39
C THR A 80 19.13 -1.71 15.05
N LEU A 81 17.84 -1.95 14.72
CA LEU A 81 16.88 -0.92 14.34
C LEU A 81 15.86 -0.61 15.44
N ARG A 82 15.93 -1.28 16.59
CA ARG A 82 15.01 -1.02 17.71
C ARG A 82 15.04 0.44 18.15
N ALA A 83 13.90 0.92 18.61
CA ALA A 83 13.79 2.19 19.33
C ALA A 83 14.59 2.13 20.64
N PRO A 84 14.98 3.27 21.24
CA PRO A 84 15.73 3.30 22.51
C PRO A 84 15.07 2.52 23.64
N ALA A 85 13.74 2.42 23.65
CA ALA A 85 12.97 1.64 24.61
C ALA A 85 12.94 0.11 24.33
N GLY A 86 13.57 -0.35 23.25
CA GLY A 86 13.62 -1.75 22.84
C GLY A 86 12.47 -2.21 21.94
N ASN A 87 11.48 -1.36 21.69
CA ASN A 87 10.35 -1.67 20.83
C ASN A 87 10.74 -1.65 19.34
N VAL A 88 9.98 -2.35 18.49
CA VAL A 88 10.02 -2.11 17.04
C VAL A 88 9.59 -0.67 16.77
N ARG A 89 10.30 0.02 15.88
CA ARG A 89 9.96 1.40 15.51
C ARG A 89 8.62 1.47 14.79
N HIS A 90 7.93 2.59 14.96
CA HIS A 90 6.67 2.84 14.27
C HIS A 90 6.84 2.85 12.75
N ILE A 91 5.95 2.15 12.06
CA ILE A 91 5.86 2.12 10.59
C ILE A 91 4.45 2.58 10.21
N ILE A 92 4.38 3.67 9.46
CA ILE A 92 3.12 4.23 8.97
C ILE A 92 3.16 4.24 7.44
N LEU A 93 2.16 3.64 6.82
CA LEU A 93 1.96 3.75 5.37
C LEU A 93 1.19 5.05 5.12
N THR A 94 1.94 6.12 4.87
CA THR A 94 1.39 7.49 4.83
C THR A 94 0.78 7.88 3.50
N GLU A 95 1.16 7.19 2.41
CA GLU A 95 0.62 7.46 1.09
C GLU A 95 0.73 6.21 0.21
N GLN A 96 -0.40 5.75 -0.28
CA GLN A 96 -0.51 4.71 -1.30
C GLN A 96 -1.92 4.73 -1.89
N GLY A 97 -2.04 4.24 -3.12
CA GLY A 97 -3.32 4.16 -3.82
C GLY A 97 -3.24 3.22 -5.00
N PHE A 98 -4.40 2.82 -5.47
CA PHE A 98 -4.58 1.94 -6.61
C PHE A 98 -5.38 2.70 -7.65
N THR A 99 -4.90 2.76 -8.88
CA THR A 99 -5.64 3.45 -9.94
C THR A 99 -6.87 2.65 -10.36
N SER A 100 -7.96 3.36 -10.71
CA SER A 100 -9.13 2.76 -11.35
C SER A 100 -9.08 2.83 -12.88
N TYR A 101 -7.91 3.11 -13.44
CA TYR A 101 -7.71 3.21 -14.87
C TYR A 101 -6.37 2.59 -15.27
N SER A 102 -6.39 1.75 -16.30
CA SER A 102 -5.19 1.20 -16.92
C SER A 102 -5.06 1.74 -18.35
N PRO A 103 -3.88 2.14 -18.80
CA PRO A 103 -3.66 2.59 -20.19
C PRO A 103 -4.05 1.53 -21.23
N THR A 104 -3.98 0.26 -20.89
CA THR A 104 -4.25 -0.87 -21.79
C THR A 104 -5.69 -1.37 -21.71
N ARG A 105 -6.38 -1.21 -20.55
CA ARG A 105 -7.70 -1.80 -20.27
C ARG A 105 -8.81 -0.76 -20.05
N GLY A 106 -8.46 0.52 -19.93
CA GLY A 106 -9.41 1.58 -19.62
C GLY A 106 -9.84 1.58 -18.15
N ASN A 107 -11.13 1.80 -17.89
CA ASN A 107 -11.67 1.85 -16.52
C ASN A 107 -11.73 0.46 -15.88
N ILE A 108 -11.12 0.31 -14.71
CA ILE A 108 -10.96 -0.94 -13.95
C ILE A 108 -11.31 -0.75 -12.46
N PRO A 109 -12.47 -0.18 -12.09
CA PRO A 109 -12.78 0.16 -10.71
C PRO A 109 -12.92 -1.06 -9.79
N GLU A 110 -13.28 -2.24 -10.31
CA GLU A 110 -13.31 -3.49 -9.55
C GLU A 110 -11.91 -3.94 -9.16
N ILE A 111 -10.93 -3.81 -10.05
CA ILE A 111 -9.54 -4.19 -9.78
C ILE A 111 -8.94 -3.21 -8.76
N GLN A 112 -9.20 -1.90 -8.88
CA GLN A 112 -8.84 -0.92 -7.86
C GLN A 112 -9.35 -1.34 -6.47
N ALA A 113 -10.63 -1.70 -6.40
CA ALA A 113 -11.28 -2.08 -5.15
C ALA A 113 -10.75 -3.41 -4.58
N ALA A 114 -10.42 -4.38 -5.46
CA ALA A 114 -9.79 -5.64 -5.07
C ALA A 114 -8.38 -5.44 -4.51
N ALA A 115 -7.58 -4.58 -5.15
CA ALA A 115 -6.24 -4.23 -4.70
C ALA A 115 -6.28 -3.54 -3.32
N TYR A 116 -7.24 -2.64 -3.11
CA TYR A 116 -7.44 -2.04 -1.79
C TYR A 116 -7.82 -3.09 -0.73
N ALA A 117 -8.76 -3.99 -1.02
CA ALA A 117 -9.17 -5.04 -0.07
C ALA A 117 -7.99 -5.95 0.31
N TYR A 118 -7.19 -6.34 -0.66
CA TYR A 118 -6.03 -7.21 -0.43
C TYR A 118 -4.95 -6.50 0.40
N SER A 119 -4.60 -5.28 0.02
CA SER A 119 -3.62 -4.49 0.78
C SER A 119 -4.07 -4.21 2.22
N TYR A 120 -5.37 -3.93 2.41
CA TYR A 120 -5.94 -3.73 3.74
C TYR A 120 -5.73 -4.97 4.63
N TYR A 121 -6.05 -6.16 4.13
CA TYR A 121 -5.87 -7.39 4.91
C TYR A 121 -4.40 -7.73 5.18
N LEU A 122 -3.49 -7.43 4.25
CA LEU A 122 -2.05 -7.56 4.49
C LEU A 122 -1.60 -6.66 5.64
N VAL A 123 -2.08 -5.42 5.67
CA VAL A 123 -1.75 -4.46 6.72
C VAL A 123 -2.39 -4.84 8.05
N ASP A 124 -3.68 -5.15 8.08
CA ASP A 124 -4.39 -5.51 9.32
C ASP A 124 -3.84 -6.79 9.97
N SER A 125 -3.28 -7.69 9.15
CA SER A 125 -2.66 -8.93 9.62
C SER A 125 -1.17 -8.78 9.99
N ASN A 126 -0.57 -7.60 9.76
CA ASN A 126 0.83 -7.30 10.08
C ASN A 126 0.93 -6.52 11.38
N PRO A 127 1.51 -7.09 12.45
CA PRO A 127 1.53 -6.46 13.78
C PRO A 127 2.50 -5.28 13.91
N TYR A 128 3.26 -4.95 12.87
CA TYR A 128 4.31 -3.93 12.89
C TYR A 128 3.97 -2.68 12.08
N ILE A 129 2.76 -2.63 11.50
CA ILE A 129 2.27 -1.45 10.77
C ILE A 129 1.20 -0.78 11.61
N ASP A 130 1.46 0.47 12.00
CA ASP A 130 0.60 1.21 12.93
C ASP A 130 -0.56 1.92 12.24
N ALA A 131 -0.39 2.33 10.98
CA ALA A 131 -1.42 3.04 10.24
C ALA A 131 -1.30 2.85 8.73
N TYR A 132 -2.46 2.92 8.06
CA TYR A 132 -2.63 2.80 6.61
C TYR A 132 -3.51 3.94 6.10
N THR A 133 -2.90 4.90 5.39
CA THR A 133 -3.58 6.05 4.81
C THR A 133 -3.74 5.88 3.30
N VAL A 134 -4.96 5.90 2.80
CA VAL A 134 -5.24 5.78 1.37
C VAL A 134 -5.13 7.15 0.69
N SER A 135 -4.33 7.24 -0.34
CA SER A 135 -4.29 8.37 -1.24
C SER A 135 -5.21 8.02 -2.43
N ARG A 136 -6.34 8.63 -2.57
CA ARG A 136 -6.90 9.81 -1.92
C ARG A 136 -8.44 9.71 -1.85
N GLN A 137 -9.11 10.69 -1.25
CA GLN A 137 -10.58 10.68 -1.18
C GLN A 137 -11.25 10.90 -2.54
N VAL A 138 -10.78 11.86 -3.33
CA VAL A 138 -11.31 12.20 -4.66
C VAL A 138 -10.16 12.20 -5.65
N ASP A 139 -10.37 11.73 -6.87
CA ASP A 139 -9.37 11.85 -7.93
C ASP A 139 -8.91 13.30 -8.08
N ALA A 140 -7.62 13.52 -8.30
CA ALA A 140 -7.11 14.83 -8.65
C ALA A 140 -7.13 14.99 -10.18
N PRO A 141 -7.72 16.05 -10.72
CA PRO A 141 -7.77 16.26 -12.18
C PRO A 141 -6.38 16.24 -12.83
N SER A 142 -5.38 16.81 -12.14
CA SER A 142 -3.97 16.83 -12.61
C SER A 142 -3.32 15.46 -12.76
N GLU A 143 -3.74 14.47 -11.99
CA GLU A 143 -3.24 13.09 -12.05
C GLU A 143 -4.16 12.20 -12.90
N ALA A 144 -5.46 12.43 -12.81
CA ALA A 144 -6.47 11.66 -13.55
C ALA A 144 -6.33 11.77 -15.06
N LYS A 145 -5.85 12.93 -15.58
CA LYS A 145 -5.53 13.12 -17.00
C LYS A 145 -4.38 12.21 -17.46
N ASP A 146 -3.46 11.87 -16.55
CA ASP A 146 -2.31 10.99 -16.80
C ASP A 146 -2.61 9.52 -16.43
N GLY A 147 -3.89 9.19 -16.16
CA GLY A 147 -4.36 7.84 -15.87
C GLY A 147 -4.26 7.43 -14.39
N LEU A 148 -3.78 8.31 -13.51
CA LEU A 148 -3.67 8.02 -12.08
C LEU A 148 -4.95 8.45 -11.34
N LYS A 149 -5.90 7.52 -11.24
CA LYS A 149 -7.23 7.72 -10.65
C LYS A 149 -7.35 6.97 -9.32
N PHE A 150 -6.67 7.44 -8.28
CA PHE A 150 -6.57 6.77 -6.98
C PHE A 150 -7.76 6.99 -6.04
N GLY A 151 -8.59 7.99 -6.30
CA GLY A 151 -9.67 8.41 -5.41
C GLY A 151 -10.71 7.34 -5.13
N LEU A 152 -11.40 7.48 -3.99
CA LEU A 152 -12.65 6.77 -3.68
C LEU A 152 -13.81 7.29 -4.54
N TRP A 153 -13.70 8.53 -5.03
CA TRP A 153 -14.63 9.23 -5.88
C TRP A 153 -13.96 9.68 -7.17
N GLU A 154 -14.73 9.71 -8.25
CA GLU A 154 -14.34 10.40 -9.48
C GLU A 154 -14.36 11.91 -9.26
N CYS A 155 -13.48 12.65 -9.96
CA CYS A 155 -13.49 14.11 -9.97
C CYS A 155 -14.22 14.67 -11.21
N ASP A 156 -14.60 15.94 -11.14
CA ASP A 156 -15.09 16.69 -12.31
C ASP A 156 -13.91 17.17 -13.17
N MET A 157 -13.69 16.52 -14.31
CA MET A 157 -12.62 16.87 -15.26
C MET A 157 -12.83 18.21 -15.99
N ASN A 158 -14.04 18.80 -15.91
CA ASN A 158 -14.30 20.14 -16.46
C ASN A 158 -13.79 21.25 -15.52
N GLN A 159 -13.35 20.90 -14.31
CA GLN A 159 -12.80 21.83 -13.32
C GLN A 159 -11.35 21.46 -12.96
N PRO A 160 -10.40 21.63 -13.91
CA PRO A 160 -9.05 21.06 -13.75
C PRO A 160 -8.23 21.64 -12.58
N ASN A 161 -8.64 22.77 -12.04
CA ASN A 161 -7.98 23.45 -10.92
C ASN A 161 -8.68 23.21 -9.56
N LEU A 162 -9.78 22.43 -9.54
CA LEU A 162 -10.55 22.15 -8.33
C LEU A 162 -10.78 20.65 -8.19
N ILE A 163 -10.71 20.16 -6.97
CA ILE A 163 -11.05 18.78 -6.65
C ILE A 163 -12.53 18.72 -6.27
N VAL A 164 -13.37 18.39 -7.23
CA VAL A 164 -14.83 18.29 -7.06
C VAL A 164 -15.25 16.83 -7.23
N ALA A 165 -15.80 16.24 -6.18
CA ALA A 165 -16.28 14.86 -6.22
C ALA A 165 -17.57 14.75 -7.07
N THR A 166 -17.65 13.74 -7.92
CA THR A 166 -18.81 13.48 -8.77
C THR A 166 -19.47 12.14 -8.46
N LYS A 167 -18.79 11.03 -8.65
CA LYS A 167 -19.36 9.69 -8.53
C LYS A 167 -18.53 8.80 -7.61
N ARG A 168 -19.20 8.02 -6.76
CA ARG A 168 -18.55 6.97 -5.94
C ARG A 168 -18.06 5.85 -6.83
N LYS A 169 -16.82 5.41 -6.57
CA LYS A 169 -16.27 4.22 -7.20
C LYS A 169 -16.54 2.98 -6.36
N LYS A 170 -16.25 1.79 -6.89
CA LYS A 170 -16.40 0.52 -6.18
C LYS A 170 -15.57 0.49 -4.89
N ILE A 171 -14.35 0.99 -4.92
CA ILE A 171 -13.46 1.09 -3.74
C ILE A 171 -14.10 1.83 -2.57
N TRP A 172 -14.98 2.80 -2.81
CA TRP A 172 -15.68 3.53 -1.74
C TRP A 172 -16.53 2.60 -0.86
N GLN A 173 -17.22 1.62 -1.45
CA GLN A 173 -17.98 0.64 -0.69
C GLN A 173 -17.08 -0.24 0.17
N VAL A 174 -15.99 -0.73 -0.43
CA VAL A 174 -15.00 -1.55 0.29
C VAL A 174 -14.40 -0.75 1.45
N PHE A 175 -13.95 0.48 1.20
CA PHE A 175 -13.39 1.36 2.22
C PHE A 175 -14.36 1.61 3.39
N ARG A 176 -15.64 1.81 3.10
CA ARG A 176 -16.68 2.03 4.12
C ARG A 176 -16.93 0.79 4.99
N ASP A 177 -16.85 -0.41 4.42
CA ASP A 177 -17.41 -1.62 5.03
C ASP A 177 -16.35 -2.66 5.44
N ILE A 178 -15.08 -2.51 5.02
CA ILE A 178 -14.07 -3.56 5.14
C ILE A 178 -13.73 -3.95 6.59
N ASP A 179 -13.91 -3.03 7.55
CA ASP A 179 -13.69 -3.27 8.97
C ASP A 179 -14.97 -3.39 9.80
N LYS A 180 -16.13 -3.41 9.14
CA LYS A 180 -17.42 -3.59 9.81
C LYS A 180 -17.77 -5.05 9.93
N LYS A 181 -17.91 -5.54 11.16
CA LYS A 181 -18.10 -6.95 11.51
C LYS A 181 -18.97 -7.77 10.55
N ASN A 182 -20.16 -7.34 10.23
CA ASN A 182 -21.11 -8.12 9.42
C ASN A 182 -21.06 -7.78 7.91
N ALA A 183 -20.34 -6.75 7.53
CA ALA A 183 -20.25 -6.28 6.14
C ALA A 183 -18.93 -6.63 5.47
N THR A 184 -17.89 -6.95 6.25
CA THR A 184 -16.52 -7.16 5.74
C THR A 184 -16.45 -8.26 4.69
N LEU A 185 -17.03 -9.43 4.96
CA LEU A 185 -17.01 -10.57 4.03
C LEU A 185 -17.73 -10.23 2.72
N GLU A 186 -18.92 -9.66 2.84
CA GLU A 186 -19.73 -9.28 1.68
C GLU A 186 -19.03 -8.21 0.84
N ALA A 187 -18.43 -7.23 1.52
CA ALA A 187 -17.72 -6.13 0.87
C ALA A 187 -16.51 -6.57 0.05
N THR A 188 -15.87 -7.69 0.38
CA THR A 188 -14.60 -8.12 -0.22
C THR A 188 -14.68 -9.46 -0.98
N GLU A 189 -15.80 -10.17 -0.94
CA GLU A 189 -15.94 -11.47 -1.61
C GLU A 189 -15.69 -11.40 -3.14
N PHE A 190 -16.13 -10.32 -3.78
CA PHE A 190 -15.92 -10.08 -5.21
C PHE A 190 -14.44 -9.99 -5.62
N ALA A 191 -13.56 -9.65 -4.68
CA ALA A 191 -12.13 -9.46 -4.97
C ALA A 191 -11.39 -10.80 -5.16
N LYS A 192 -11.85 -11.87 -4.53
CA LYS A 192 -11.19 -13.18 -4.58
C LYS A 192 -11.00 -13.72 -6.01
N PRO A 193 -12.02 -13.79 -6.87
CA PRO A 193 -11.83 -14.24 -8.25
C PRO A 193 -10.98 -13.29 -9.09
N ILE A 194 -10.92 -11.99 -8.76
CA ILE A 194 -10.06 -11.02 -9.44
C ILE A 194 -8.58 -11.29 -9.12
N ILE A 195 -8.29 -11.58 -7.84
CA ILE A 195 -6.94 -11.91 -7.36
C ILE A 195 -6.55 -13.36 -7.72
N GLY A 196 -7.51 -14.22 -8.02
CA GLY A 196 -7.28 -15.64 -8.33
C GLY A 196 -7.16 -16.52 -7.07
N ILE A 197 -7.81 -16.16 -5.97
CA ILE A 197 -7.77 -16.88 -4.70
C ILE A 197 -9.14 -17.45 -4.31
N SER A 198 -9.12 -18.48 -3.45
CA SER A 198 -10.35 -19.05 -2.84
C SER A 198 -10.62 -18.49 -1.44
N LYS A 199 -9.58 -18.19 -0.69
CA LYS A 199 -9.65 -17.66 0.69
C LYS A 199 -8.56 -16.61 0.89
N TRP A 200 -8.83 -15.65 1.74
CA TRP A 200 -7.84 -14.62 2.11
C TRP A 200 -6.59 -15.21 2.77
N SER A 201 -6.73 -16.31 3.52
CA SER A 201 -5.59 -17.03 4.12
C SER A 201 -4.64 -17.67 3.10
N ASP A 202 -5.00 -17.74 1.82
CA ASP A 202 -4.12 -18.27 0.78
C ASP A 202 -2.99 -17.26 0.43
N VAL A 203 -3.24 -15.96 0.67
CA VAL A 203 -2.34 -14.87 0.26
C VAL A 203 -2.02 -13.87 1.38
N VAL A 204 -2.73 -13.92 2.50
CA VAL A 204 -2.51 -13.03 3.66
C VAL A 204 -1.96 -13.85 4.82
N PRO A 205 -0.67 -13.71 5.17
CA PRO A 205 -0.08 -14.40 6.31
C PRO A 205 -0.82 -14.08 7.61
N ASN A 206 -1.06 -15.11 8.43
CA ASN A 206 -1.73 -14.97 9.73
C ASN A 206 -3.15 -14.37 9.67
N PHE A 207 -3.80 -14.40 8.53
CA PHE A 207 -5.16 -13.88 8.38
C PHE A 207 -6.12 -14.48 9.40
N LYS A 208 -6.79 -13.62 10.17
CA LYS A 208 -7.79 -14.00 11.18
C LYS A 208 -8.97 -13.06 11.12
N TRP A 209 -10.16 -13.58 10.88
CA TRP A 209 -11.40 -12.80 10.92
C TRP A 209 -11.61 -12.02 12.22
N LYS A 210 -11.12 -12.55 13.34
CA LYS A 210 -11.22 -11.89 14.65
C LYS A 210 -10.50 -10.54 14.70
N ASN A 211 -9.49 -10.33 13.87
CA ASN A 211 -8.78 -9.04 13.82
C ASN A 211 -9.66 -7.94 13.19
N LEU A 212 -10.62 -8.32 12.36
CA LEU A 212 -11.54 -7.42 11.65
C LEU A 212 -12.83 -7.12 12.44
N GLU A 213 -13.01 -7.75 13.60
CA GLU A 213 -14.15 -7.55 14.49
C GLU A 213 -13.92 -6.38 15.46
N LYS A 214 -13.55 -5.21 14.93
CA LYS A 214 -13.36 -3.98 15.76
C LYS A 214 -14.65 -3.22 15.94
#